data_48481a243d677b3e113431f08515111e
#
_entry.id   48481a243d677b3e113431f08515111e
#
_cell.length_a   1.000
_cell.length_b   1.000
_cell.length_c   1.000
_cell.angle_alpha   90.00
_cell.angle_beta   90.00
_cell.angle_gamma   90.00
#
_symmetry.space_group_name_H-M   'P 1'
#
loop_
_entity.id
_entity.type
_entity.pdbx_description
1 polymer ?
#
loop_
_entity_poly.entity_id
_entity_poly.type
_entity_poly.pdbx_seq_one_letter_code
_entity_poly.pdbx_strand_id
1 'polypeptide(L)'
;LAKQSEFNNVGKIWINTYFSGSAVLISDNYVLSAAHNVIESDTRIDTINNNGQIFYANVPINHRVVKSDSLFVELAGKRHPVEKVIVHPKYLSDIDQGEYDIVLLKLKENIKEIDPANLSYSTDEINSNVTGVGYGATGIANKEEVSMEMEKIAGQNVVDSIGGLKENNLNIYLYCDFDSPNDQTTNKIGSPEPRKLEYLCAAGDSGGGLFREISKGNWELIGICKGNEFNHKQFQKTIHYGQIMRWTRIAPFQEWISKNCM
;
A
#
# COMPACT_ATOMS: atom_id res chain seq x y z
N LEU A 1 -16.39 2.57 -9.38
CA LEU A 1 -15.67 3.21 -8.28
C LEU A 1 -14.29 3.67 -8.77
N ALA A 2 -13.38 2.80 -9.20
CA ALA A 2 -12.01 3.15 -9.64
C ALA A 2 -11.92 4.21 -10.77
N LYS A 3 -12.96 4.36 -11.58
CA LYS A 3 -13.02 5.32 -12.69
C LYS A 3 -13.54 6.70 -12.29
N GLN A 4 -13.82 6.93 -11.01
CA GLN A 4 -14.20 8.26 -10.50
C GLN A 4 -13.00 9.21 -10.60
N SER A 5 -13.26 10.48 -10.92
CA SER A 5 -12.24 11.53 -11.11
C SER A 5 -11.40 11.74 -9.85
N GLU A 6 -12.01 11.54 -8.68
CA GLU A 6 -11.41 11.70 -7.36
C GLU A 6 -10.21 10.77 -7.12
N PHE A 7 -10.10 9.68 -7.89
CA PHE A 7 -8.98 8.73 -7.81
C PHE A 7 -8.01 8.82 -9.00
N ASN A 8 -8.07 9.90 -9.80
CA ASN A 8 -7.09 10.12 -10.87
C ASN A 8 -5.68 10.38 -10.36
N ASN A 9 -5.55 10.76 -9.09
CA ASN A 9 -4.28 10.92 -8.38
C ASN A 9 -3.59 9.59 -8.01
N VAL A 10 -4.26 8.44 -8.16
CA VAL A 10 -3.63 7.14 -7.98
C VAL A 10 -3.01 6.66 -9.28
N GLY A 11 -1.74 6.32 -9.24
CA GLY A 11 -0.91 5.92 -10.37
C GLY A 11 -0.08 4.67 -10.10
N LYS A 12 0.83 4.37 -11.01
CA LYS A 12 1.74 3.21 -11.00
C LYS A 12 3.19 3.65 -10.86
N ILE A 13 4.00 2.86 -10.14
CA ILE A 13 5.46 3.00 -10.12
C ILE A 13 6.07 2.00 -11.11
N TRP A 14 7.00 2.49 -11.89
CA TRP A 14 7.80 1.71 -12.82
C TRP A 14 9.29 1.84 -12.48
N ILE A 15 9.99 0.72 -12.42
CA ILE A 15 11.45 0.65 -12.40
C ILE A 15 11.85 0.25 -13.81
N ASN A 16 12.35 1.21 -14.62
CA ASN A 16 12.54 1.04 -16.06
C ASN A 16 11.24 0.58 -16.76
N THR A 17 11.16 -0.69 -17.14
CA THR A 17 9.98 -1.31 -17.77
C THR A 17 9.18 -2.21 -16.83
N TYR A 18 9.67 -2.41 -15.61
CA TYR A 18 9.04 -3.30 -14.63
C TYR A 18 8.04 -2.53 -13.76
N PHE A 19 6.81 -3.05 -13.65
CA PHE A 19 5.80 -2.53 -12.73
C PHE A 19 6.15 -2.94 -11.29
N SER A 20 6.33 -1.97 -10.42
CA SER A 20 6.71 -2.20 -9.02
C SER A 20 5.55 -2.10 -8.05
N GLY A 21 4.60 -1.22 -8.29
CA GLY A 21 3.47 -1.01 -7.39
C GLY A 21 2.69 0.25 -7.70
N SER A 22 1.81 0.62 -6.78
CA SER A 22 0.94 1.79 -6.88
C SER A 22 1.53 3.00 -6.16
N ALA A 23 0.96 4.18 -6.40
CA ALA A 23 1.38 5.44 -5.78
C ALA A 23 0.25 6.47 -5.79
N VAL A 24 0.34 7.51 -4.96
CA VAL A 24 -0.67 8.57 -4.87
C VAL A 24 -0.02 9.94 -4.99
N LEU A 25 -0.45 10.76 -5.96
CA LEU A 25 -0.05 12.16 -6.09
C LEU A 25 -0.61 12.98 -4.93
N ILE A 26 0.24 13.69 -4.19
CA ILE A 26 -0.13 14.45 -2.97
C ILE A 26 0.16 15.94 -3.06
N SER A 27 0.85 16.37 -4.09
CA SER A 27 1.05 17.77 -4.47
C SER A 27 1.38 17.83 -5.96
N ASP A 28 1.58 19.00 -6.52
CA ASP A 28 1.89 19.16 -7.96
C ASP A 28 3.02 18.24 -8.46
N ASN A 29 4.00 17.93 -7.62
CA ASN A 29 5.16 17.13 -8.01
C ASN A 29 5.67 16.15 -6.93
N TYR A 30 4.87 15.86 -5.91
CA TYR A 30 5.21 14.82 -4.93
C TYR A 30 4.18 13.71 -4.92
N VAL A 31 4.70 12.48 -4.81
CA VAL A 31 3.93 11.25 -4.79
C VAL A 31 4.30 10.45 -3.55
N LEU A 32 3.30 9.92 -2.85
CA LEU A 32 3.48 8.94 -1.78
C LEU A 32 3.36 7.52 -2.31
N SER A 33 4.15 6.60 -1.75
CA SER A 33 4.03 5.16 -1.97
C SER A 33 4.58 4.37 -0.78
N ALA A 34 4.54 3.04 -0.88
CA ALA A 34 5.25 2.15 0.04
C ALA A 34 6.75 2.15 -0.26
N ALA A 35 7.58 2.20 0.79
CA ALA A 35 9.03 2.24 0.62
C ALA A 35 9.58 0.98 -0.06
N HIS A 36 9.01 -0.19 0.22
CA HIS A 36 9.45 -1.44 -0.39
C HIS A 36 9.32 -1.46 -1.92
N ASN A 37 8.47 -0.62 -2.53
CA ASN A 37 8.35 -0.49 -3.98
C ASN A 37 9.60 0.10 -4.66
N VAL A 38 10.47 0.75 -3.89
CA VAL A 38 11.70 1.40 -4.40
C VAL A 38 12.96 0.81 -3.78
N ILE A 39 12.87 -0.40 -3.24
CA ILE A 39 14.01 -1.14 -2.71
C ILE A 39 14.32 -2.32 -3.62
N GLU A 40 15.57 -2.43 -4.01
CA GLU A 40 16.13 -3.61 -4.66
C GLU A 40 16.96 -4.39 -3.64
N SER A 41 17.01 -5.72 -3.82
CA SER A 41 17.80 -6.62 -2.98
C SER A 41 18.44 -7.69 -3.84
N ASP A 42 19.63 -8.12 -3.45
CA ASP A 42 20.17 -9.37 -3.94
C ASP A 42 19.47 -10.53 -3.23
N THR A 43 19.60 -11.72 -3.76
CA THR A 43 18.99 -12.91 -3.15
C THR A 43 20.07 -13.89 -2.75
N ARG A 44 20.01 -14.36 -1.50
CA ARG A 44 20.78 -15.50 -1.01
C ARG A 44 19.85 -16.68 -0.80
N ILE A 45 20.27 -17.88 -1.18
CA ILE A 45 19.53 -19.10 -0.89
C ILE A 45 20.04 -19.65 0.44
N ASP A 46 19.19 -19.68 1.45
CA ASP A 46 19.49 -20.29 2.75
C ASP A 46 18.85 -21.67 2.84
N THR A 47 19.56 -22.59 3.46
CA THR A 47 19.07 -23.94 3.74
C THR A 47 18.51 -24.01 5.14
N ILE A 48 17.23 -24.34 5.27
CA ILE A 48 16.53 -24.52 6.54
C ILE A 48 16.32 -26.03 6.76
N ASN A 49 16.84 -26.57 7.84
CA ASN A 49 16.57 -27.94 8.26
C ASN A 49 15.48 -27.92 9.36
N ASN A 50 14.32 -28.45 9.03
CA ASN A 50 13.22 -28.59 9.99
C ASN A 50 12.94 -30.10 10.18
N ASN A 51 13.36 -30.63 11.32
CA ASN A 51 13.17 -32.04 11.70
C ASN A 51 13.64 -33.04 10.63
N GLY A 52 14.80 -32.78 9.99
CA GLY A 52 15.37 -33.65 8.95
C GLY A 52 14.87 -33.37 7.54
N GLN A 53 13.88 -32.51 7.38
CA GLN A 53 13.42 -32.07 6.08
C GLN A 53 14.11 -30.76 5.68
N ILE A 54 14.75 -30.75 4.52
CA ILE A 54 15.50 -29.61 4.01
C ILE A 54 14.60 -28.75 3.14
N PHE A 55 14.54 -27.44 3.46
CA PHE A 55 13.87 -26.41 2.68
C PHE A 55 14.90 -25.39 2.21
N TYR A 56 14.67 -24.82 1.03
CA TYR A 56 15.46 -23.70 0.50
C TYR A 56 14.63 -22.43 0.57
N ALA A 57 15.15 -21.40 1.25
CA ALA A 57 14.52 -20.10 1.36
C ALA A 57 15.32 -19.05 0.59
N ASN A 58 14.64 -18.26 -0.22
CA ASN A 58 15.22 -17.06 -0.82
C ASN A 58 15.20 -15.95 0.23
N VAL A 59 16.38 -15.54 0.69
CA VAL A 59 16.55 -14.48 1.68
C VAL A 59 17.05 -13.22 0.97
N PRO A 60 16.30 -12.10 0.99
CA PRO A 60 16.78 -10.84 0.44
C PRO A 60 17.93 -10.30 1.29
N ILE A 61 18.99 -9.83 0.63
CA ILE A 61 20.20 -9.26 1.24
C ILE A 61 20.66 -8.04 0.44
N ASN A 62 21.61 -7.27 0.97
CA ASN A 62 22.22 -6.12 0.27
C ASN A 62 21.17 -5.13 -0.27
N HIS A 63 20.23 -4.76 0.57
CA HIS A 63 19.17 -3.82 0.24
C HIS A 63 19.73 -2.48 -0.23
N ARG A 64 19.17 -1.93 -1.29
CA ARG A 64 19.51 -0.61 -1.82
C ARG A 64 18.30 0.13 -2.38
N VAL A 65 18.30 1.43 -2.22
CA VAL A 65 17.27 2.29 -2.82
C VAL A 65 17.51 2.35 -4.33
N VAL A 66 16.45 2.13 -5.11
CA VAL A 66 16.48 2.28 -6.57
C VAL A 66 16.87 3.70 -6.95
N LYS A 67 17.74 3.86 -7.94
CA LYS A 67 18.16 5.17 -8.44
C LYS A 67 16.98 5.90 -9.09
N SER A 68 16.86 7.20 -8.84
CA SER A 68 15.75 8.01 -9.35
C SER A 68 15.66 8.04 -10.88
N ASP A 69 16.77 7.92 -11.58
CA ASP A 69 16.83 7.90 -13.05
C ASP A 69 16.18 6.65 -13.68
N SER A 70 16.05 5.58 -12.89
CA SER A 70 15.35 4.35 -13.28
C SER A 70 13.87 4.35 -12.92
N LEU A 71 13.37 5.38 -12.20
CA LEU A 71 12.02 5.43 -11.67
C LEU A 71 11.11 6.37 -12.46
N PHE A 72 9.89 5.88 -12.69
CA PHE A 72 8.80 6.66 -13.30
C PHE A 72 7.52 6.44 -12.51
N VAL A 73 6.72 7.49 -12.40
CA VAL A 73 5.32 7.39 -11.93
C VAL A 73 4.40 7.59 -13.12
N GLU A 74 3.51 6.64 -13.36
CA GLU A 74 2.49 6.74 -14.41
C GLU A 74 1.18 7.24 -13.81
N LEU A 75 0.73 8.41 -14.23
CA LEU A 75 -0.55 9.02 -13.87
C LEU A 75 -1.36 9.28 -15.15
N ALA A 76 -2.62 8.88 -15.16
CA ALA A 76 -3.51 9.02 -16.32
C ALA A 76 -2.89 8.51 -17.65
N GLY A 77 -2.08 7.45 -17.60
CA GLY A 77 -1.43 6.84 -18.75
C GLY A 77 -0.15 7.55 -19.23
N LYS A 78 0.28 8.63 -18.58
CA LYS A 78 1.54 9.33 -18.88
C LYS A 78 2.58 9.04 -17.82
N ARG A 79 3.81 8.67 -18.25
CA ARG A 79 4.95 8.44 -17.35
C ARG A 79 5.69 9.73 -17.05
N HIS A 80 5.91 10.00 -15.78
CA HIS A 80 6.61 11.14 -15.23
C HIS A 80 7.90 10.66 -14.56
N PRO A 81 9.09 11.15 -14.98
CA PRO A 81 10.35 10.73 -14.37
C PRO A 81 10.50 11.28 -12.96
N VAL A 82 11.10 10.46 -12.10
CA VAL A 82 11.40 10.83 -10.71
C VAL A 82 12.71 11.60 -10.64
N GLU A 83 12.72 12.71 -9.92
CA GLU A 83 13.90 13.53 -9.62
C GLU A 83 14.63 12.99 -8.38
N LYS A 84 13.86 12.69 -7.31
CA LYS A 84 14.42 12.31 -6.01
C LYS A 84 13.55 11.26 -5.32
N VAL A 85 14.21 10.30 -4.69
CA VAL A 85 13.60 9.29 -3.81
C VAL A 85 13.92 9.66 -2.36
N ILE A 86 12.90 9.76 -1.51
CA ILE A 86 13.04 10.12 -0.09
C ILE A 86 12.34 9.03 0.72
N VAL A 87 13.10 8.00 1.09
CA VAL A 87 12.62 6.91 1.94
C VAL A 87 12.62 7.36 3.40
N HIS A 88 11.63 6.94 4.18
CA HIS A 88 11.60 7.26 5.61
C HIS A 88 12.84 6.68 6.32
N PRO A 89 13.56 7.47 7.13
CA PRO A 89 14.86 7.05 7.68
C PRO A 89 14.75 5.83 8.61
N LYS A 90 13.65 5.68 9.35
CA LYS A 90 13.41 4.51 10.20
C LYS A 90 13.17 3.23 9.40
N TYR A 91 12.61 3.32 8.18
CA TYR A 91 12.52 2.18 7.27
C TYR A 91 13.92 1.70 6.88
N LEU A 92 14.82 2.62 6.51
CA LEU A 92 16.19 2.31 6.11
C LEU A 92 17.05 1.78 7.26
N SER A 93 16.75 2.15 8.51
CA SER A 93 17.50 1.69 9.67
C SER A 93 17.22 0.24 10.05
N ASP A 94 16.06 -0.30 9.65
CA ASP A 94 15.66 -1.69 9.91
C ASP A 94 14.78 -2.23 8.77
N ILE A 95 15.41 -2.32 7.60
CA ILE A 95 14.72 -2.64 6.35
C ILE A 95 14.16 -4.07 6.35
N ASP A 96 14.80 -5.00 7.06
CA ASP A 96 14.37 -6.39 7.15
C ASP A 96 13.05 -6.55 7.92
N GLN A 97 12.73 -5.64 8.84
CA GLN A 97 11.43 -5.62 9.53
C GLN A 97 10.35 -4.99 8.66
N GLY A 98 10.72 -4.13 7.72
CA GLY A 98 9.81 -3.45 6.81
C GLY A 98 8.80 -2.54 7.51
N GLU A 99 9.12 -2.04 8.70
CA GLU A 99 8.29 -1.08 9.43
C GLU A 99 8.53 0.35 8.90
N TYR A 100 7.63 1.30 9.17
CA TYR A 100 7.68 2.67 8.63
C TYR A 100 7.73 2.71 7.09
N ASP A 101 6.98 1.81 6.46
CA ASP A 101 6.97 1.56 5.02
C ASP A 101 6.28 2.69 4.24
N ILE A 102 7.02 3.78 4.07
CA ILE A 102 6.57 4.99 3.36
C ILE A 102 7.73 5.67 2.64
N VAL A 103 7.46 6.16 1.43
CA VAL A 103 8.40 6.88 0.57
C VAL A 103 7.74 8.06 -0.10
N LEU A 104 8.46 9.16 -0.25
CA LEU A 104 8.14 10.29 -1.11
C LEU A 104 8.98 10.22 -2.39
N LEU A 105 8.31 10.36 -3.53
CA LEU A 105 8.94 10.51 -4.83
C LEU A 105 8.70 11.93 -5.32
N LYS A 106 9.76 12.71 -5.51
CA LYS A 106 9.68 14.01 -6.17
C LYS A 106 9.76 13.80 -7.68
N LEU A 107 8.77 14.28 -8.41
CA LEU A 107 8.76 14.25 -9.87
C LEU A 107 9.59 15.41 -10.44
N LYS A 108 10.15 15.23 -11.65
CA LYS A 108 10.89 16.28 -12.36
C LYS A 108 10.00 17.42 -12.86
N GLU A 109 8.70 17.15 -13.02
CA GLU A 109 7.72 18.09 -13.59
C GLU A 109 6.54 18.25 -12.63
N ASN A 110 5.90 19.40 -12.66
CA ASN A 110 4.63 19.62 -11.98
C ASN A 110 3.48 19.02 -12.79
N ILE A 111 2.59 18.32 -12.13
CA ILE A 111 1.36 17.76 -12.69
C ILE A 111 0.23 18.75 -12.42
N LYS A 112 -0.32 19.35 -13.47
CA LYS A 112 -1.38 20.37 -13.35
C LYS A 112 -2.76 19.85 -13.73
N GLU A 113 -2.80 18.72 -14.44
CA GLU A 113 -4.02 18.15 -15.00
C GLU A 113 -4.73 17.18 -14.04
N ILE A 114 -4.13 16.91 -12.88
CA ILE A 114 -4.64 15.96 -11.88
C ILE A 114 -4.60 16.64 -10.52
N ASP A 115 -5.74 16.70 -9.87
CA ASP A 115 -5.83 17.21 -8.50
C ASP A 115 -5.14 16.25 -7.53
N PRO A 116 -4.19 16.73 -6.71
CA PRO A 116 -3.55 15.91 -5.69
C PRO A 116 -4.56 15.43 -4.64
N ALA A 117 -4.26 14.32 -4.01
CA ALA A 117 -5.04 13.81 -2.89
C ALA A 117 -4.91 14.74 -1.67
N ASN A 118 -6.02 15.04 -1.01
CA ASN A 118 -6.01 15.71 0.28
C ASN A 118 -5.52 14.73 1.35
N LEU A 119 -4.47 15.11 2.09
CA LEU A 119 -3.95 14.29 3.19
C LEU A 119 -4.78 14.51 4.46
N SER A 120 -5.24 13.44 5.09
CA SER A 120 -5.87 13.51 6.39
C SER A 120 -4.83 13.38 7.50
N TYR A 121 -4.89 14.28 8.45
CA TYR A 121 -4.10 14.22 9.68
C TYR A 121 -4.99 14.02 10.92
N SER A 122 -6.24 13.69 10.70
CA SER A 122 -7.18 13.29 11.75
C SER A 122 -6.75 11.97 12.39
N THR A 123 -7.22 11.71 13.61
CA THR A 123 -6.91 10.49 14.37
C THR A 123 -8.16 9.68 14.73
N ASP A 124 -9.26 9.94 14.02
CA ASP A 124 -10.59 9.36 14.25
C ASP A 124 -11.00 8.32 13.16
N GLU A 125 -10.02 7.60 12.59
CA GLU A 125 -10.24 6.71 11.46
C GLU A 125 -10.99 5.42 11.82
N ILE A 126 -11.00 4.99 13.09
CA ILE A 126 -11.69 3.76 13.54
C ILE A 126 -13.17 3.79 13.14
N ASN A 127 -13.66 2.66 12.62
CA ASN A 127 -15.02 2.47 12.09
C ASN A 127 -15.35 3.35 10.85
N SER A 128 -14.37 4.03 10.27
CA SER A 128 -14.58 4.76 9.02
C SER A 128 -14.79 3.80 7.86
N ASN A 129 -15.80 4.09 7.03
CA ASN A 129 -15.90 3.47 5.70
C ASN A 129 -14.79 4.02 4.82
N VAL A 130 -14.09 3.12 4.15
CA VAL A 130 -12.92 3.46 3.34
C VAL A 130 -12.97 2.82 1.97
N THR A 131 -12.22 3.38 1.05
CA THR A 131 -12.01 2.87 -0.30
C THR A 131 -10.52 2.70 -0.54
N GLY A 132 -10.10 1.45 -0.75
CA GLY A 132 -8.76 1.13 -1.23
C GLY A 132 -8.70 1.29 -2.73
N VAL A 133 -7.64 1.92 -3.25
CA VAL A 133 -7.44 2.14 -4.70
C VAL A 133 -6.01 1.84 -5.09
N GLY A 134 -5.83 0.98 -6.08
CA GLY A 134 -4.50 0.57 -6.56
C GLY A 134 -4.53 -0.05 -7.96
N TYR A 135 -3.42 -0.68 -8.32
CA TYR A 135 -3.21 -1.36 -9.61
C TYR A 135 -2.75 -2.80 -9.41
N GLY A 136 -3.17 -3.40 -8.31
CA GLY A 136 -2.82 -4.77 -7.96
C GLY A 136 -3.52 -5.82 -8.81
N ALA A 137 -3.12 -7.05 -8.55
CA ALA A 137 -3.77 -8.21 -9.12
C ALA A 137 -5.24 -8.30 -8.71
N THR A 138 -6.07 -8.82 -9.59
CA THR A 138 -7.48 -9.05 -9.34
C THR A 138 -7.78 -10.55 -9.26
N GLY A 139 -8.73 -10.92 -8.41
CA GLY A 139 -9.13 -12.32 -8.23
C GLY A 139 -10.42 -12.43 -7.41
N ILE A 140 -10.83 -13.65 -7.20
CA ILE A 140 -12.00 -13.98 -6.38
C ILE A 140 -11.52 -14.76 -5.16
N ALA A 141 -12.03 -14.41 -3.97
CA ALA A 141 -11.71 -15.12 -2.73
C ALA A 141 -11.92 -16.64 -2.87
N ASN A 142 -10.99 -17.40 -2.27
CA ASN A 142 -10.98 -18.87 -2.29
C ASN A 142 -10.84 -19.51 -3.71
N LYS A 143 -10.38 -18.73 -4.70
CA LYS A 143 -10.01 -19.23 -6.03
C LYS A 143 -8.54 -18.99 -6.32
N GLU A 144 -7.92 -19.87 -7.10
CA GLU A 144 -6.49 -19.78 -7.44
C GLU A 144 -6.22 -18.81 -8.62
N GLU A 145 -7.26 -18.45 -9.35
CA GLU A 145 -7.13 -17.58 -10.53
C GLU A 145 -6.94 -16.12 -10.08
N VAL A 146 -5.79 -15.55 -10.44
CA VAL A 146 -5.42 -14.16 -10.23
C VAL A 146 -4.97 -13.56 -11.56
N SER A 147 -5.53 -12.40 -11.93
CA SER A 147 -5.15 -11.66 -13.13
C SER A 147 -4.25 -10.47 -12.75
N MET A 148 -3.21 -10.22 -13.55
CA MET A 148 -2.28 -9.09 -13.42
C MET A 148 -2.44 -8.11 -14.59
N GLU A 149 -3.64 -7.61 -14.82
CA GLU A 149 -3.93 -6.69 -15.93
C GLU A 149 -3.42 -5.27 -15.67
N MET A 150 -2.97 -4.98 -14.44
CA MET A 150 -2.50 -3.65 -14.01
C MET A 150 -3.51 -2.53 -14.33
N GLU A 151 -4.79 -2.86 -14.27
CA GLU A 151 -5.88 -1.89 -14.33
C GLU A 151 -6.13 -1.27 -12.96
N LYS A 152 -6.58 -0.02 -12.95
CA LYS A 152 -6.96 0.64 -11.69
C LYS A 152 -8.21 -0.03 -11.12
N ILE A 153 -8.09 -0.54 -9.90
CA ILE A 153 -9.19 -1.12 -9.14
C ILE A 153 -9.48 -0.30 -7.89
N ALA A 154 -10.70 -0.41 -7.41
CA ALA A 154 -11.10 0.19 -6.13
C ALA A 154 -12.14 -0.71 -5.47
N GLY A 155 -12.01 -0.87 -4.17
CA GLY A 155 -12.98 -1.60 -3.35
C GLY A 155 -13.13 -0.97 -1.97
N GLN A 156 -14.12 -1.44 -1.24
CA GLN A 156 -14.56 -0.85 0.03
C GLN A 156 -14.14 -1.73 1.20
N ASN A 157 -13.93 -1.09 2.34
CA ASN A 157 -13.69 -1.78 3.61
C ASN A 157 -14.04 -0.84 4.78
N VAL A 158 -13.71 -1.25 6.00
CA VAL A 158 -13.80 -0.48 7.24
C VAL A 158 -12.43 -0.45 7.89
N VAL A 159 -12.09 0.63 8.58
CA VAL A 159 -10.93 0.64 9.47
C VAL A 159 -11.32 -0.03 10.79
N ASP A 160 -10.87 -1.24 11.01
CA ASP A 160 -11.23 -2.05 12.17
C ASP A 160 -10.31 -1.82 13.37
N SER A 161 -9.04 -1.52 13.11
CA SER A 161 -8.05 -1.36 14.18
C SER A 161 -6.94 -0.39 13.79
N ILE A 162 -6.28 0.18 14.82
CA ILE A 162 -5.08 1.00 14.70
C ILE A 162 -4.00 0.39 15.59
N GLY A 163 -2.78 0.22 15.04
CA GLY A 163 -1.71 -0.43 15.80
C GLY A 163 -0.32 -0.23 15.20
N GLY A 164 0.58 -1.16 15.49
CA GLY A 164 1.98 -1.12 15.07
C GLY A 164 2.86 -0.25 15.96
N LEU A 165 4.06 0.05 15.46
CA LEU A 165 5.00 0.97 16.13
C LEU A 165 4.46 2.39 16.16
N LYS A 166 5.23 3.32 16.73
CA LYS A 166 4.80 4.72 16.86
C LYS A 166 5.73 5.68 16.14
N GLU A 167 5.12 6.67 15.49
CA GLU A 167 5.73 7.90 15.01
C GLU A 167 4.95 9.08 15.59
N ASN A 168 5.64 10.07 16.16
CA ASN A 168 5.02 11.23 16.83
C ASN A 168 3.92 10.84 17.85
N ASN A 169 4.16 9.78 18.63
CA ASN A 169 3.23 9.19 19.62
C ASN A 169 1.94 8.56 19.02
N LEU A 170 1.79 8.50 17.71
CA LEU A 170 0.67 7.86 17.01
C LEU A 170 1.10 6.51 16.43
N ASN A 171 0.23 5.51 16.51
CA ASN A 171 0.45 4.24 15.86
C ASN A 171 0.46 4.40 14.32
N ILE A 172 1.38 3.67 13.66
CA ILE A 172 1.69 3.88 12.24
C ILE A 172 0.85 3.06 11.26
N TYR A 173 -0.03 2.17 11.74
CA TYR A 173 -0.84 1.34 10.86
C TYR A 173 -2.32 1.43 11.14
N LEU A 174 -3.09 1.39 10.03
CA LEU A 174 -4.50 1.06 10.01
C LEU A 174 -4.65 -0.39 9.55
N TYR A 175 -5.62 -1.10 10.11
CA TYR A 175 -5.94 -2.48 9.76
C TYR A 175 -7.39 -2.59 9.33
N CYS A 176 -7.61 -3.35 8.25
CA CYS A 176 -8.91 -3.76 7.77
C CYS A 176 -8.84 -5.26 7.55
N ASP A 177 -9.90 -6.03 7.82
CA ASP A 177 -9.93 -7.41 7.38
C ASP A 177 -10.86 -7.63 6.18
N PHE A 178 -10.80 -8.82 5.61
CA PHE A 178 -11.54 -9.17 4.41
C PHE A 178 -12.75 -10.02 4.79
N ASP A 179 -13.90 -9.36 4.94
CA ASP A 179 -15.12 -9.99 5.42
C ASP A 179 -15.82 -10.86 4.39
N SER A 180 -16.36 -11.98 4.87
CA SER A 180 -17.14 -12.89 4.04
C SER A 180 -18.61 -12.47 3.98
N PRO A 181 -19.23 -12.40 2.80
CA PRO A 181 -20.65 -12.13 2.68
C PRO A 181 -21.53 -13.32 3.15
N ASN A 182 -20.93 -14.50 3.36
CA ASN A 182 -21.68 -15.71 3.66
C ASN A 182 -21.26 -16.40 4.97
N ASP A 183 -20.15 -15.98 5.59
CA ASP A 183 -19.60 -16.64 6.78
C ASP A 183 -18.89 -15.64 7.70
N GLN A 184 -19.63 -15.07 8.63
CA GLN A 184 -19.12 -14.11 9.63
C GLN A 184 -18.10 -14.73 10.60
N THR A 185 -17.98 -16.07 10.66
CA THR A 185 -16.98 -16.72 11.52
C THR A 185 -15.54 -16.55 11.01
N THR A 186 -15.38 -16.07 9.77
CA THR A 186 -14.08 -15.76 9.19
C THR A 186 -13.52 -14.41 9.66
N ASN A 187 -14.38 -13.51 10.16
CA ASN A 187 -13.94 -12.20 10.70
C ASN A 187 -12.87 -12.37 11.77
N LYS A 188 -11.87 -11.50 11.75
CA LYS A 188 -10.73 -11.52 12.68
C LYS A 188 -10.65 -10.28 13.56
N ILE A 189 -11.08 -9.15 13.05
CA ILE A 189 -11.05 -7.87 13.76
C ILE A 189 -12.28 -7.03 13.39
N GLY A 190 -12.72 -6.15 14.28
CA GLY A 190 -13.78 -5.20 14.02
C GLY A 190 -15.16 -5.80 13.75
N SER A 191 -15.86 -5.26 12.78
CA SER A 191 -17.21 -5.63 12.39
C SER A 191 -17.20 -6.76 11.36
N PRO A 192 -17.99 -7.83 11.50
CA PRO A 192 -18.07 -8.91 10.52
C PRO A 192 -18.95 -8.60 9.30
N GLU A 193 -19.36 -7.34 9.13
CA GLU A 193 -20.30 -6.94 8.08
C GLU A 193 -19.56 -6.47 6.82
N PRO A 194 -19.53 -7.29 5.74
CA PRO A 194 -18.81 -6.95 4.53
C PRO A 194 -19.43 -5.73 3.83
N ARG A 195 -18.60 -4.97 3.14
CA ARG A 195 -19.06 -3.91 2.25
C ARG A 195 -19.52 -4.50 0.92
N LYS A 196 -20.32 -3.73 0.16
CA LYS A 196 -20.85 -4.19 -1.14
C LYS A 196 -19.74 -4.54 -2.15
N LEU A 197 -18.62 -3.82 -2.09
CA LEU A 197 -17.42 -4.04 -2.90
C LEU A 197 -16.25 -4.34 -1.97
N GLU A 198 -16.44 -5.36 -1.12
CA GLU A 198 -15.42 -5.77 -0.15
C GLU A 198 -14.08 -6.00 -0.84
N TYR A 199 -13.01 -5.48 -0.25
CA TYR A 199 -11.70 -5.39 -0.89
C TYR A 199 -10.61 -5.99 -0.02
N LEU A 200 -9.73 -6.75 -0.64
CA LEU A 200 -8.44 -7.17 -0.12
C LEU A 200 -7.35 -6.69 -1.09
N CYS A 201 -6.31 -6.06 -0.57
CA CYS A 201 -5.17 -5.69 -1.40
C CYS A 201 -4.39 -6.93 -1.87
N ALA A 202 -3.85 -6.86 -3.08
CA ALA A 202 -3.09 -7.92 -3.72
C ALA A 202 -1.72 -7.41 -4.21
N ALA A 203 -0.90 -8.30 -4.77
CA ALA A 203 0.40 -7.93 -5.34
C ALA A 203 0.22 -6.79 -6.37
N GLY A 204 0.96 -5.68 -6.20
CA GLY A 204 0.86 -4.48 -7.02
C GLY A 204 -0.01 -3.35 -6.43
N ASP A 205 -0.86 -3.63 -5.43
CA ASP A 205 -1.57 -2.58 -4.70
C ASP A 205 -0.68 -1.84 -3.70
N SER A 206 0.47 -2.39 -3.35
CA SER A 206 1.47 -1.74 -2.51
C SER A 206 1.72 -0.29 -2.94
N GLY A 207 1.58 0.66 -2.03
CA GLY A 207 1.69 2.09 -2.31
C GLY A 207 0.40 2.75 -2.80
N GLY A 208 -0.67 1.99 -3.07
CA GLY A 208 -1.99 2.51 -3.37
C GLY A 208 -2.63 3.22 -2.18
N GLY A 209 -3.66 4.02 -2.44
CA GLY A 209 -4.29 4.86 -1.42
C GLY A 209 -5.45 4.20 -0.71
N LEU A 210 -5.56 4.44 0.60
CA LEU A 210 -6.77 4.24 1.38
C LEU A 210 -7.46 5.58 1.60
N PHE A 211 -8.64 5.74 1.06
CA PHE A 211 -9.39 6.99 1.08
C PHE A 211 -10.64 6.90 1.96
N ARG A 212 -10.93 7.99 2.67
CA ARG A 212 -12.15 8.20 3.43
C ARG A 212 -12.96 9.34 2.82
N GLU A 213 -14.25 9.12 2.59
CA GLU A 213 -15.17 10.19 2.15
C GLU A 213 -15.67 10.94 3.38
N ILE A 214 -15.32 12.22 3.49
CA ILE A 214 -15.76 13.09 4.61
C ILE A 214 -17.07 13.81 4.30
N SER A 215 -17.35 14.03 3.05
CA SER A 215 -18.64 14.52 2.51
C SER A 215 -18.72 14.13 1.05
N LYS A 216 -19.92 14.13 0.47
CA LYS A 216 -20.14 13.65 -0.90
C LYS A 216 -19.12 14.24 -1.90
N GLY A 217 -18.29 13.36 -2.47
CA GLY A 217 -17.25 13.69 -3.43
C GLY A 217 -16.00 14.34 -2.84
N ASN A 218 -15.92 14.52 -1.53
CA ASN A 218 -14.74 15.06 -0.85
C ASN A 218 -14.02 13.94 -0.09
N TRP A 219 -12.87 13.54 -0.62
CA TRP A 219 -12.08 12.40 -0.17
C TRP A 219 -10.77 12.83 0.46
N GLU A 220 -10.37 12.14 1.51
CA GLU A 220 -9.08 12.28 2.17
C GLU A 220 -8.28 10.98 2.09
N LEU A 221 -7.00 11.08 1.79
CA LEU A 221 -6.04 9.98 1.89
C LEU A 221 -5.65 9.78 3.36
N ILE A 222 -5.98 8.64 3.93
CA ILE A 222 -5.69 8.29 5.33
C ILE A 222 -4.59 7.23 5.48
N GLY A 223 -4.30 6.48 4.41
CA GLY A 223 -3.30 5.41 4.45
C GLY A 223 -2.73 5.06 3.08
N ILE A 224 -1.56 4.41 3.12
CA ILE A 224 -0.85 3.85 1.95
C ILE A 224 -0.78 2.33 2.12
N CYS A 225 -1.15 1.58 1.09
CA CYS A 225 -1.15 0.11 1.13
C CYS A 225 0.26 -0.42 1.38
N LYS A 226 0.42 -1.15 2.49
CA LYS A 226 1.63 -1.92 2.80
C LYS A 226 1.51 -3.36 2.30
N GLY A 227 0.32 -3.94 2.37
CA GLY A 227 0.05 -5.33 1.99
C GLY A 227 -0.74 -6.08 3.06
N ASN A 228 -0.80 -7.38 2.91
CA ASN A 228 -1.51 -8.26 3.83
C ASN A 228 -0.59 -8.74 4.96
N GLU A 229 -1.16 -8.98 6.14
CA GLU A 229 -0.47 -9.69 7.20
C GLU A 229 -0.43 -11.18 6.86
N PHE A 230 0.77 -11.70 6.66
CA PHE A 230 0.96 -13.13 6.45
C PHE A 230 1.05 -13.85 7.81
N ASN A 231 0.13 -14.75 8.05
CA ASN A 231 0.31 -15.73 9.11
C ASN A 231 1.31 -16.78 8.63
N HIS A 232 2.54 -16.76 9.15
CA HIS A 232 3.62 -17.70 8.79
C HIS A 232 3.26 -19.19 8.91
N LYS A 233 2.13 -19.52 9.52
CA LYS A 233 1.63 -20.89 9.65
C LYS A 233 0.77 -21.36 8.47
N GLN A 234 0.40 -20.45 7.57
CA GLN A 234 -0.43 -20.76 6.41
C GLN A 234 0.24 -20.17 5.14
N PHE A 235 1.16 -20.92 4.55
CA PHE A 235 1.53 -20.73 3.15
C PHE A 235 0.33 -21.13 2.26
N GLN A 236 -0.71 -20.30 2.27
CA GLN A 236 -1.83 -20.50 1.38
C GLN A 236 -1.62 -19.62 0.14
N LYS A 237 -1.62 -20.25 -1.02
CA LYS A 237 -1.48 -19.58 -2.33
C LYS A 237 -2.70 -18.77 -2.73
N THR A 238 -3.80 -18.89 -1.98
CA THR A 238 -5.10 -18.32 -2.33
C THR A 238 -5.50 -17.21 -1.36
N ILE A 239 -6.17 -16.21 -1.88
CA ILE A 239 -6.82 -15.13 -1.12
C ILE A 239 -8.01 -15.72 -0.37
N HIS A 240 -8.10 -15.47 0.95
CA HIS A 240 -9.17 -15.99 1.81
C HIS A 240 -9.85 -14.87 2.59
N TYR A 241 -11.12 -15.05 2.89
CA TYR A 241 -11.80 -14.21 3.88
C TYR A 241 -11.14 -14.31 5.26
N GLY A 242 -11.14 -13.21 5.99
CA GLY A 242 -10.47 -13.06 7.28
C GLY A 242 -8.96 -12.74 7.17
N GLN A 243 -8.43 -12.48 5.98
CA GLN A 243 -7.10 -11.91 5.84
C GLN A 243 -7.09 -10.44 6.24
N ILE A 244 -6.05 -10.03 6.96
CA ILE A 244 -5.90 -8.66 7.46
C ILE A 244 -4.97 -7.87 6.53
N MET A 245 -5.44 -6.71 6.08
CA MET A 245 -4.65 -5.73 5.35
C MET A 245 -4.03 -4.73 6.31
N ARG A 246 -2.83 -4.30 5.98
CA ARG A 246 -2.08 -3.28 6.70
C ARG A 246 -1.82 -2.08 5.79
N TRP A 247 -2.18 -0.90 6.30
CA TRP A 247 -2.01 0.37 5.60
C TRP A 247 -1.11 1.28 6.43
N THR A 248 -0.05 1.82 5.86
CA THR A 248 0.76 2.85 6.53
C THR A 248 -0.09 4.12 6.69
N ARG A 249 -0.45 4.44 7.93
CA ARG A 249 -1.31 5.56 8.31
C ARG A 249 -0.66 6.90 8.01
N ILE A 250 -1.39 7.89 7.48
CA ILE A 250 -0.82 9.20 7.09
C ILE A 250 -0.54 10.11 8.30
N ALA A 251 -1.46 10.18 9.26
CA ALA A 251 -1.39 11.12 10.37
C ALA A 251 -0.05 11.11 11.16
N PRO A 252 0.57 9.94 11.48
CA PRO A 252 1.86 9.92 12.18
C PRO A 252 3.00 10.58 11.41
N PHE A 253 2.92 10.61 10.08
CA PHE A 253 3.99 11.08 9.20
C PHE A 253 3.85 12.54 8.74
N GLN A 254 2.89 13.29 9.29
CA GLN A 254 2.61 14.68 8.90
C GLN A 254 3.86 15.57 8.87
N GLU A 255 4.64 15.55 9.95
CA GLU A 255 5.86 16.37 10.07
C GLU A 255 6.91 15.96 9.05
N TRP A 256 7.09 14.63 8.84
CA TRP A 256 8.04 14.13 7.87
C TRP A 256 7.63 14.47 6.43
N ILE A 257 6.35 14.32 6.09
CA ILE A 257 5.81 14.69 4.77
C ILE A 257 6.00 16.19 4.53
N SER A 258 5.54 17.05 5.47
CA SER A 258 5.61 18.50 5.33
C SER A 258 7.04 19.02 5.18
N LYS A 259 7.99 18.43 5.94
CA LYS A 259 9.41 18.80 5.87
C LYS A 259 10.07 18.45 4.53
N ASN A 260 9.61 17.43 3.83
CA ASN A 260 10.23 16.91 2.62
C ASN A 260 9.50 17.29 1.33
N CYS A 261 8.30 17.85 1.42
CA CYS A 261 7.50 18.36 0.28
C CYS A 261 7.66 19.89 0.04
N MET A 262 8.69 20.49 0.62
CA MET A 262 9.03 21.92 0.39
C MET A 262 9.98 22.09 -0.78
#